data_0d1d9fb9d5077f0a7d90dd0d56626fd4
#
_entry.id   0d1d9fb9d5077f0a7d90dd0d56626fd4
#
_cell.length_a   1.000
_cell.length_b   1.000
_cell.length_c   1.000
_cell.angle_alpha   90.00
_cell.angle_beta   90.00
_cell.angle_gamma   90.00
#
_symmetry.space_group_name_H-M   'P 1'
#
loop_
_entity.id
_entity.type
_entity.pdbx_description
1 polymer ?
#
loop_
_entity_poly.entity_id
_entity_poly.type
_entity_poly.pdbx_seq_one_letter_code
_entity_poly.pdbx_strand_id
1 'polypeptide(L)'
;RPAGKLSGGMKQKLGLCCALIHDPQLLILDEPTTGVDPLSRAQFWDLIDSIRQRQPEMSVLVATAYMEEAERFDWLVAMNAGEVLATGSADELRAQTKSQTLEQAFIALLPEAQRLAHKEVIIPPRNAEESEIAIEARGLTMRFGNFVAVDHVNFRIARGEIFGFLGSNGCGKSTTMKMLTGLLPASEGEAWLFGQPVDPKDIETRRRVGYMSQAFSLYSELTVRQNLDLHARLFHIPDAEIPGRVAEMSQRFMLEEVEDTLPASLPLGIRQRLSLAVAVIHRPEMLILDEPTSGVDPLTRREFWLHINSMVEKGVTVMVTTHFMDEAEYCDRIGLVYRGKLIAHGTPDDLKNQAADDAVPDPTMEQAFITLIHDWDKE
;
A
#
# COMPACT_ATOMS: atom_id res chain seq x y z
N ARG A 1 -20.89 -10.18 -17.47
CA ARG A 1 -21.03 -9.76 -16.07
C ARG A 1 -21.39 -8.26 -16.03
N PRO A 2 -22.23 -7.78 -15.09
CA PRO A 2 -22.45 -6.34 -14.92
C PRO A 2 -21.15 -5.63 -14.54
N ALA A 3 -20.93 -4.39 -15.01
CA ALA A 3 -19.70 -3.63 -14.78
C ALA A 3 -19.34 -3.48 -13.28
N GLY A 4 -20.33 -3.41 -12.40
CA GLY A 4 -20.12 -3.36 -10.95
C GLY A 4 -19.49 -4.62 -10.34
N LYS A 5 -19.50 -5.77 -11.04
CA LYS A 5 -18.90 -7.05 -10.61
C LYS A 5 -17.54 -7.34 -11.24
N LEU A 6 -16.96 -6.37 -11.97
CA LEU A 6 -15.63 -6.48 -12.54
C LEU A 6 -14.56 -6.13 -11.49
N SER A 7 -13.37 -6.75 -11.61
CA SER A 7 -12.20 -6.34 -10.83
C SER A 7 -11.75 -4.92 -11.22
N GLY A 8 -10.92 -4.29 -10.39
CA GLY A 8 -10.34 -2.97 -10.68
C GLY A 8 -9.71 -2.92 -12.07
N GLY A 9 -8.76 -3.81 -12.35
CA GLY A 9 -8.09 -3.88 -13.66
C GLY A 9 -9.06 -4.17 -14.84
N MET A 10 -10.12 -4.97 -14.62
CA MET A 10 -11.14 -5.17 -15.66
C MET A 10 -11.99 -3.93 -15.92
N LYS A 11 -12.28 -3.12 -14.88
CA LYS A 11 -12.98 -1.84 -15.02
C LYS A 11 -12.14 -0.84 -15.80
N GLN A 12 -10.83 -0.77 -15.50
CA GLN A 12 -9.89 0.09 -16.22
C GLN A 12 -9.78 -0.31 -17.69
N LYS A 13 -9.60 -1.60 -17.99
CA LYS A 13 -9.59 -2.10 -19.38
C LYS A 13 -10.91 -1.79 -20.11
N LEU A 14 -12.07 -1.92 -19.44
CA LEU A 14 -13.36 -1.55 -20.02
C LEU A 14 -13.45 -0.04 -20.29
N GLY A 15 -13.01 0.81 -19.36
CA GLY A 15 -12.93 2.26 -19.54
C GLY A 15 -12.08 2.64 -20.74
N LEU A 16 -10.90 2.03 -20.86
CA LEU A 16 -10.01 2.22 -22.00
C LEU A 16 -10.68 1.81 -23.33
N CYS A 17 -11.33 0.63 -23.36
CA CYS A 17 -12.08 0.20 -24.55
C CYS A 17 -13.18 1.20 -24.95
N CYS A 18 -13.89 1.76 -23.97
CA CYS A 18 -14.90 2.79 -24.24
C CYS A 18 -14.29 4.08 -24.79
N ALA A 19 -13.14 4.50 -24.27
CA ALA A 19 -12.41 5.69 -24.75
C ALA A 19 -11.85 5.51 -26.16
N LEU A 20 -11.55 4.29 -26.56
CA LEU A 20 -10.95 3.97 -27.87
C LEU A 20 -11.96 3.63 -28.97
N ILE A 21 -13.25 3.46 -28.65
CA ILE A 21 -14.27 2.95 -29.59
C ILE A 21 -14.47 3.85 -30.84
N HIS A 22 -14.09 5.12 -30.74
CA HIS A 22 -14.24 6.12 -31.80
C HIS A 22 -12.92 6.52 -32.46
N ASP A 23 -11.85 5.74 -32.27
CA ASP A 23 -10.51 5.95 -32.82
C ASP A 23 -9.99 7.39 -32.61
N PRO A 24 -9.79 7.80 -31.34
CA PRO A 24 -9.39 9.17 -31.00
C PRO A 24 -7.98 9.48 -31.46
N GLN A 25 -7.72 10.73 -31.87
CA GLN A 25 -6.37 11.25 -32.12
C GLN A 25 -5.66 11.64 -30.82
N LEU A 26 -6.40 11.94 -29.76
CA LEU A 26 -5.88 12.26 -28.43
C LEU A 26 -6.61 11.40 -27.40
N LEU A 27 -5.86 10.59 -26.65
CA LEU A 27 -6.33 9.82 -25.51
C LEU A 27 -5.86 10.51 -24.23
N ILE A 28 -6.80 10.85 -23.34
CA ILE A 28 -6.49 11.45 -22.03
C ILE A 28 -6.83 10.42 -20.95
N LEU A 29 -5.86 10.12 -20.10
CA LEU A 29 -5.95 9.17 -19.02
C LEU A 29 -5.61 9.86 -17.68
N ASP A 30 -6.55 9.83 -16.75
CA ASP A 30 -6.39 10.41 -15.42
C ASP A 30 -6.30 9.27 -14.40
N GLU A 31 -5.11 9.10 -13.80
CA GLU A 31 -4.80 8.04 -12.82
C GLU A 31 -5.26 6.63 -13.28
N PRO A 32 -4.93 6.18 -14.52
CA PRO A 32 -5.60 5.03 -15.14
C PRO A 32 -5.33 3.70 -14.45
N THR A 33 -4.28 3.61 -13.64
CA THR A 33 -3.85 2.38 -12.98
C THR A 33 -3.89 2.45 -11.45
N THR A 34 -4.46 3.52 -10.91
CA THR A 34 -4.61 3.67 -9.46
C THR A 34 -5.42 2.51 -8.86
N GLY A 35 -4.84 1.84 -7.85
CA GLY A 35 -5.43 0.65 -7.22
C GLY A 35 -5.39 -0.62 -8.08
N VAL A 36 -4.62 -0.62 -9.17
CA VAL A 36 -4.38 -1.79 -10.02
C VAL A 36 -3.06 -2.45 -9.62
N ASP A 37 -3.07 -3.77 -9.48
CA ASP A 37 -1.88 -4.54 -9.15
C ASP A 37 -0.81 -4.48 -10.26
N PRO A 38 0.49 -4.72 -9.92
CA PRO A 38 1.60 -4.55 -10.87
C PRO A 38 1.46 -5.36 -12.16
N LEU A 39 1.01 -6.63 -12.07
CA LEU A 39 0.82 -7.47 -13.25
C LEU A 39 -0.27 -6.93 -14.19
N SER A 40 -1.40 -6.53 -13.62
CA SER A 40 -2.49 -5.91 -14.39
C SER A 40 -2.10 -4.53 -14.94
N ARG A 41 -1.24 -3.78 -14.24
CA ARG A 41 -0.67 -2.50 -14.64
C ARG A 41 0.25 -2.69 -15.86
N ALA A 42 1.20 -3.61 -15.79
CA ALA A 42 2.08 -3.94 -16.92
C ALA A 42 1.26 -4.30 -18.17
N GLN A 43 0.27 -5.20 -18.04
CA GLN A 43 -0.62 -5.56 -19.13
C GLN A 43 -1.44 -4.39 -19.70
N PHE A 44 -1.80 -3.41 -18.86
CA PHE A 44 -2.49 -2.20 -19.31
C PHE A 44 -1.58 -1.36 -20.21
N TRP A 45 -0.35 -1.13 -19.81
CA TRP A 45 0.61 -0.35 -20.55
C TRP A 45 1.06 -1.05 -21.84
N ASP A 46 1.24 -2.38 -21.82
CA ASP A 46 1.53 -3.16 -23.03
C ASP A 46 0.39 -3.05 -24.06
N LEU A 47 -0.86 -2.99 -23.59
CA LEU A 47 -2.02 -2.75 -24.45
C LEU A 47 -1.96 -1.34 -25.06
N ILE A 48 -1.67 -0.30 -24.29
CA ILE A 48 -1.50 1.07 -24.80
C ILE A 48 -0.39 1.12 -25.85
N ASP A 49 0.76 0.52 -25.58
CA ASP A 49 1.88 0.49 -26.51
C ASP A 49 1.51 -0.23 -27.82
N SER A 50 0.79 -1.34 -27.74
CA SER A 50 0.30 -2.06 -28.93
C SER A 50 -0.69 -1.24 -29.75
N ILE A 51 -1.51 -0.40 -29.13
CA ILE A 51 -2.45 0.49 -29.80
C ILE A 51 -1.68 1.64 -30.47
N ARG A 52 -0.72 2.26 -29.78
CA ARG A 52 0.14 3.33 -30.35
C ARG A 52 0.92 2.83 -31.58
N GLN A 53 1.41 1.59 -31.57
CA GLN A 53 2.06 0.99 -32.74
C GLN A 53 1.13 0.88 -33.96
N ARG A 54 -0.17 0.64 -33.73
CA ARG A 54 -1.19 0.53 -34.81
C ARG A 54 -1.71 1.89 -35.26
N GLN A 55 -1.69 2.88 -34.36
CA GLN A 55 -2.16 4.23 -34.57
C GLN A 55 -1.06 5.25 -34.18
N PRO A 56 0.02 5.38 -34.98
CA PRO A 56 1.18 6.21 -34.65
C PRO A 56 0.86 7.71 -34.47
N GLU A 57 -0.26 8.14 -35.03
CA GLU A 57 -0.71 9.55 -34.93
C GLU A 57 -1.48 9.86 -33.65
N MET A 58 -1.82 8.81 -32.85
CA MET A 58 -2.52 8.99 -31.59
C MET A 58 -1.57 9.51 -30.52
N SER A 59 -1.88 10.66 -29.97
CA SER A 59 -1.21 11.21 -28.78
C SER A 59 -1.87 10.68 -27.50
N VAL A 60 -1.07 10.40 -26.49
CA VAL A 60 -1.57 9.96 -25.17
C VAL A 60 -1.08 10.94 -24.10
N LEU A 61 -2.02 11.55 -23.38
CA LEU A 61 -1.75 12.40 -22.23
C LEU A 61 -2.17 11.63 -20.96
N VAL A 62 -1.24 11.47 -20.03
CA VAL A 62 -1.46 10.71 -18.80
C VAL A 62 -1.18 11.60 -17.60
N ALA A 63 -2.14 11.67 -16.66
CA ALA A 63 -1.87 12.14 -15.32
C ALA A 63 -1.67 10.92 -14.42
N THR A 64 -0.55 10.87 -13.69
CA THR A 64 -0.23 9.78 -12.76
C THR A 64 0.63 10.25 -11.61
N ALA A 65 0.45 9.64 -10.44
CA ALA A 65 1.34 9.78 -9.29
C ALA A 65 2.39 8.65 -9.22
N TYR A 66 2.36 7.70 -10.16
CA TYR A 66 3.30 6.57 -10.20
C TYR A 66 4.55 6.95 -10.99
N MET A 67 5.68 7.10 -10.30
CA MET A 67 6.95 7.48 -10.93
C MET A 67 7.48 6.40 -11.88
N GLU A 68 7.25 5.10 -11.54
CA GLU A 68 7.60 3.96 -12.40
C GLU A 68 6.88 4.00 -13.75
N GLU A 69 5.63 4.46 -13.80
CA GLU A 69 4.91 4.65 -15.06
C GLU A 69 5.46 5.84 -15.85
N ALA A 70 5.77 6.94 -15.14
CA ALA A 70 6.30 8.13 -15.74
C ALA A 70 7.66 7.88 -16.43
N GLU A 71 8.48 6.93 -15.94
CA GLU A 71 9.73 6.51 -16.59
C GLU A 71 9.53 6.00 -18.04
N ARG A 72 8.33 5.52 -18.38
CA ARG A 72 8.00 5.00 -19.73
C ARG A 72 7.57 6.07 -20.73
N PHE A 73 7.32 7.30 -20.29
CA PHE A 73 6.73 8.33 -21.12
C PHE A 73 7.80 9.12 -21.87
N ASP A 74 7.46 9.53 -23.10
CA ASP A 74 8.38 10.28 -23.96
C ASP A 74 8.72 11.66 -23.38
N TRP A 75 7.74 12.30 -22.71
CA TRP A 75 7.87 13.65 -22.14
C TRP A 75 7.06 13.79 -20.86
N LEU A 76 7.65 14.45 -19.88
CA LEU A 76 7.08 14.64 -18.55
C LEU A 76 6.85 16.13 -18.25
N VAL A 77 5.78 16.40 -17.52
CA VAL A 77 5.49 17.69 -16.88
C VAL A 77 5.34 17.43 -15.38
N ALA A 78 6.36 17.79 -14.61
CA ALA A 78 6.29 17.71 -13.14
C ALA A 78 5.47 18.88 -12.60
N MET A 79 4.42 18.59 -11.84
CA MET A 79 3.50 19.59 -11.29
C MET A 79 3.35 19.45 -9.78
N ASN A 80 3.22 20.58 -9.09
CA ASN A 80 2.90 20.63 -7.66
C ASN A 80 2.05 21.87 -7.37
N ALA A 81 1.01 21.72 -6.56
CA ALA A 81 0.12 22.80 -6.13
C ALA A 81 -0.40 23.69 -7.29
N GLY A 82 -0.64 23.09 -8.47
CA GLY A 82 -1.12 23.82 -9.67
C GLY A 82 -0.04 24.51 -10.48
N GLU A 83 1.23 24.41 -10.08
CA GLU A 83 2.38 25.01 -10.78
C GLU A 83 3.22 23.94 -11.48
N VAL A 84 3.78 24.30 -12.65
CA VAL A 84 4.75 23.46 -13.36
C VAL A 84 6.13 23.68 -12.75
N LEU A 85 6.72 22.60 -12.21
CA LEU A 85 8.05 22.64 -11.62
C LEU A 85 9.16 22.48 -12.65
N ALA A 86 8.99 21.53 -13.57
CA ALA A 86 9.92 21.25 -14.65
C ALA A 86 9.24 20.45 -15.77
N THR A 87 9.87 20.44 -16.95
CA THR A 87 9.46 19.62 -18.09
C THR A 87 10.68 19.00 -18.75
N GLY A 88 10.55 17.80 -19.31
CA GLY A 88 11.62 17.09 -20.01
C GLY A 88 11.36 15.59 -20.06
N SER A 89 12.30 14.85 -20.64
CA SER A 89 12.31 13.38 -20.51
C SER A 89 12.71 12.97 -19.07
N ALA A 90 12.48 11.71 -18.70
CA ALA A 90 12.91 11.18 -17.40
C ALA A 90 14.42 11.36 -17.17
N ASP A 91 15.24 11.10 -18.21
CA ASP A 91 16.69 11.28 -18.16
C ASP A 91 17.11 12.73 -17.95
N GLU A 92 16.46 13.67 -18.66
CA GLU A 92 16.73 15.10 -18.51
C GLU A 92 16.40 15.60 -17.11
N LEU A 93 15.27 15.19 -16.55
CA LEU A 93 14.87 15.54 -15.18
C LEU A 93 15.83 14.96 -14.13
N ARG A 94 16.27 13.71 -14.29
CA ARG A 94 17.29 13.11 -13.42
C ARG A 94 18.63 13.83 -13.53
N ALA A 95 19.06 14.14 -14.74
CA ALA A 95 20.31 14.87 -14.97
C ALA A 95 20.28 16.29 -14.37
N GLN A 96 19.18 17.02 -14.54
CA GLN A 96 18.98 18.38 -14.00
C GLN A 96 19.08 18.40 -12.47
N THR A 97 18.53 17.39 -11.81
CA THR A 97 18.46 17.30 -10.35
C THR A 97 19.62 16.51 -9.73
N LYS A 98 20.45 15.86 -10.56
CA LYS A 98 21.51 14.92 -10.15
C LYS A 98 20.97 13.75 -9.31
N SER A 99 19.79 13.28 -9.63
CA SER A 99 19.08 12.21 -8.93
C SER A 99 19.27 10.88 -9.65
N GLN A 100 19.17 9.77 -8.89
CA GLN A 100 19.26 8.42 -9.46
C GLN A 100 17.89 7.93 -9.96
N THR A 101 16.81 8.31 -9.28
CA THR A 101 15.44 7.92 -9.61
C THR A 101 14.59 9.14 -9.98
N LEU A 102 13.50 8.92 -10.73
CA LEU A 102 12.56 9.99 -11.07
C LEU A 102 11.82 10.53 -9.83
N GLU A 103 11.58 9.68 -8.82
CA GLU A 103 11.00 10.11 -7.55
C GLU A 103 11.93 11.09 -6.81
N GLN A 104 13.23 10.75 -6.71
CA GLN A 104 14.22 11.66 -6.14
C GLN A 104 14.30 12.97 -6.93
N ALA A 105 14.22 12.90 -8.27
CA ALA A 105 14.19 14.08 -9.13
C ALA A 105 12.98 14.95 -8.84
N PHE A 106 11.79 14.38 -8.72
CA PHE A 106 10.57 15.10 -8.38
C PHE A 106 10.68 15.79 -7.01
N ILE A 107 11.16 15.09 -5.98
CA ILE A 107 11.38 15.66 -4.65
C ILE A 107 12.39 16.82 -4.70
N ALA A 108 13.47 16.69 -5.49
CA ALA A 108 14.47 17.73 -5.63
C ALA A 108 13.93 19.00 -6.33
N LEU A 109 12.91 18.89 -7.17
CA LEU A 109 12.26 20.00 -7.87
C LEU A 109 11.27 20.75 -6.98
N LEU A 110 10.85 20.19 -5.84
CA LEU A 110 9.90 20.84 -4.93
C LEU A 110 10.49 22.11 -4.29
N PRO A 111 9.64 23.05 -3.86
CA PRO A 111 10.06 24.21 -3.06
C PRO A 111 10.85 23.80 -1.83
N GLU A 112 11.86 24.58 -1.44
CA GLU A 112 12.78 24.28 -0.33
C GLU A 112 12.07 23.94 0.98
N ALA A 113 11.00 24.66 1.31
CA ALA A 113 10.21 24.42 2.52
C ALA A 113 9.58 23.02 2.55
N GLN A 114 9.18 22.50 1.40
CA GLN A 114 8.64 21.14 1.27
C GLN A 114 9.76 20.10 1.28
N ARG A 115 10.91 20.37 0.63
CA ARG A 115 12.08 19.47 0.64
C ARG A 115 12.68 19.27 2.02
N LEU A 116 12.81 20.33 2.83
CA LEU A 116 13.39 20.27 4.16
C LEU A 116 12.52 19.47 5.16
N ALA A 117 11.22 19.39 4.91
CA ALA A 117 10.32 18.52 5.66
C ALA A 117 10.52 17.02 5.36
N HIS A 118 11.22 16.68 4.25
CA HIS A 118 11.38 15.30 3.78
C HIS A 118 12.74 14.73 4.16
N LYS A 119 12.77 14.01 5.30
CA LYS A 119 13.90 13.16 5.66
C LYS A 119 13.83 11.86 4.86
N GLU A 120 14.98 11.33 4.48
CA GLU A 120 15.07 9.99 3.89
C GLU A 120 14.54 8.95 4.88
N VAL A 121 13.70 8.03 4.39
CA VAL A 121 13.22 6.91 5.22
C VAL A 121 14.35 5.90 5.30
N ILE A 122 15.14 5.98 6.36
CA ILE A 122 16.20 5.00 6.63
C ILE A 122 15.61 3.94 7.54
N ILE A 123 15.55 2.71 7.06
CA ILE A 123 15.11 1.57 7.86
C ILE A 123 16.38 0.90 8.43
N PRO A 124 16.58 0.97 9.74
CA PRO A 124 17.72 0.27 10.35
C PRO A 124 17.48 -1.24 10.22
N PRO A 125 18.53 -2.04 9.87
CA PRO A 125 18.43 -3.48 9.80
C PRO A 125 18.00 -4.04 11.17
N ARG A 126 17.00 -4.91 11.19
CA ARG A 126 16.46 -5.54 12.39
C ARG A 126 16.78 -7.03 12.37
N ASN A 127 17.29 -7.55 13.49
CA ASN A 127 17.51 -9.00 13.65
C ASN A 127 16.20 -9.67 14.07
N ALA A 128 15.49 -10.25 13.09
CA ALA A 128 14.25 -10.98 13.33
C ALA A 128 14.46 -12.38 13.95
N GLU A 129 15.67 -12.94 13.87
CA GLU A 129 15.94 -14.35 14.22
C GLU A 129 15.86 -14.65 15.73
N GLU A 130 16.06 -13.65 16.61
CA GLU A 130 15.99 -13.83 18.07
C GLU A 130 14.71 -13.24 18.71
N SER A 131 13.79 -12.70 17.91
CA SER A 131 12.61 -12.00 18.42
C SER A 131 11.45 -12.96 18.68
N GLU A 132 10.64 -12.66 19.70
CA GLU A 132 9.37 -13.36 19.93
C GLU A 132 8.46 -13.25 18.70
N ILE A 133 7.69 -14.30 18.41
CA ILE A 133 6.75 -14.31 17.28
C ILE A 133 5.49 -13.52 17.65
N ALA A 134 5.17 -12.50 16.86
CA ALA A 134 3.94 -11.73 16.99
C ALA A 134 2.77 -12.38 16.26
N ILE A 135 2.98 -12.90 15.06
CA ILE A 135 1.98 -13.65 14.27
C ILE A 135 2.56 -14.97 13.83
N GLU A 136 1.76 -16.03 13.94
CA GLU A 136 2.02 -17.30 13.28
C GLU A 136 0.76 -17.78 12.57
N ALA A 137 0.90 -18.24 11.33
CA ALA A 137 -0.15 -18.91 10.57
C ALA A 137 0.35 -20.28 10.10
N ARG A 138 -0.47 -21.32 10.28
CA ARG A 138 -0.18 -22.68 9.86
C ARG A 138 -1.34 -23.28 9.09
N GLY A 139 -1.10 -23.57 7.79
CA GLY A 139 -2.11 -24.14 6.91
C GLY A 139 -3.36 -23.29 6.75
N LEU A 140 -3.25 -21.97 6.96
CA LEU A 140 -4.38 -21.06 7.02
C LEU A 140 -5.13 -21.06 5.68
N THR A 141 -6.41 -21.45 5.71
CA THR A 141 -7.22 -21.66 4.51
C THR A 141 -8.59 -21.00 4.64
N MET A 142 -9.06 -20.37 3.58
CA MET A 142 -10.41 -19.79 3.49
C MET A 142 -11.11 -20.24 2.22
N ARG A 143 -12.29 -20.81 2.40
CA ARG A 143 -13.19 -21.26 1.33
C ARG A 143 -14.50 -20.51 1.36
N PHE A 144 -14.93 -20.02 0.22
CA PHE A 144 -16.26 -19.46 -0.01
C PHE A 144 -17.02 -20.37 -0.99
N GLY A 145 -17.72 -21.38 -0.47
CA GLY A 145 -18.26 -22.45 -1.29
C GLY A 145 -17.16 -23.21 -2.02
N ASN A 146 -17.20 -23.24 -3.35
CA ASN A 146 -16.17 -23.90 -4.17
C ASN A 146 -14.95 -23.02 -4.44
N PHE A 147 -14.98 -21.75 -4.05
CA PHE A 147 -13.87 -20.83 -4.29
C PHE A 147 -12.92 -20.83 -3.09
N VAL A 148 -11.63 -21.09 -3.33
CA VAL A 148 -10.57 -21.04 -2.34
C VAL A 148 -9.90 -19.66 -2.45
N ALA A 149 -10.14 -18.81 -1.46
CA ALA A 149 -9.58 -17.46 -1.44
C ALA A 149 -8.18 -17.42 -0.83
N VAL A 150 -7.90 -18.31 0.14
CA VAL A 150 -6.58 -18.51 0.77
C VAL A 150 -6.38 -20.01 0.90
N ASP A 151 -5.21 -20.50 0.50
CA ASP A 151 -4.92 -21.93 0.35
C ASP A 151 -3.63 -22.32 1.07
N HIS A 152 -3.76 -22.90 2.28
CA HIS A 152 -2.69 -23.47 3.11
C HIS A 152 -1.50 -22.52 3.35
N VAL A 153 -1.77 -21.25 3.63
CA VAL A 153 -0.73 -20.24 3.83
C VAL A 153 -0.04 -20.45 5.19
N ASN A 154 1.31 -20.42 5.17
CA ASN A 154 2.16 -20.58 6.34
C ASN A 154 3.17 -19.44 6.40
N PHE A 155 3.23 -18.72 7.52
CA PHE A 155 4.22 -17.68 7.76
C PHE A 155 4.33 -17.33 9.24
N ARG A 156 5.42 -16.62 9.59
CA ARG A 156 5.68 -16.07 10.91
C ARG A 156 6.17 -14.64 10.78
N ILE A 157 5.69 -13.78 11.67
CA ILE A 157 6.11 -12.38 11.78
C ILE A 157 6.68 -12.18 13.18
N ALA A 158 7.91 -11.67 13.25
CA ALA A 158 8.57 -11.39 14.51
C ALA A 158 8.04 -10.09 15.14
N ARG A 159 8.23 -9.91 16.46
CA ARG A 159 7.91 -8.64 17.12
C ARG A 159 8.80 -7.51 16.62
N GLY A 160 8.21 -6.34 16.40
CA GLY A 160 8.92 -5.17 15.91
C GLY A 160 9.37 -5.27 14.45
N GLU A 161 8.81 -6.19 13.68
CA GLU A 161 9.05 -6.37 12.25
C GLU A 161 8.01 -5.62 11.41
N ILE A 162 8.43 -5.10 10.26
CA ILE A 162 7.55 -4.66 9.17
C ILE A 162 7.46 -5.80 8.15
N PHE A 163 6.31 -6.43 8.06
CA PHE A 163 6.07 -7.50 7.11
C PHE A 163 5.14 -7.05 6.00
N GLY A 164 5.64 -7.04 4.76
CA GLY A 164 4.88 -6.71 3.55
C GLY A 164 4.14 -7.92 2.98
N PHE A 165 2.85 -7.79 2.68
CA PHE A 165 2.08 -8.79 1.96
C PHE A 165 1.78 -8.25 0.56
N LEU A 166 2.52 -8.72 -0.44
CA LEU A 166 2.40 -8.29 -1.82
C LEU A 166 1.60 -9.31 -2.63
N GLY A 167 0.89 -8.84 -3.63
CA GLY A 167 0.15 -9.73 -4.52
C GLY A 167 -0.89 -9.00 -5.36
N SER A 168 -1.36 -9.66 -6.42
CA SER A 168 -2.40 -9.12 -7.29
C SER A 168 -3.72 -8.90 -6.55
N ASN A 169 -4.57 -8.05 -7.11
CA ASN A 169 -5.89 -7.79 -6.55
C ASN A 169 -6.75 -9.07 -6.54
N GLY A 170 -7.37 -9.36 -5.39
CA GLY A 170 -8.17 -10.57 -5.21
C GLY A 170 -7.38 -11.85 -4.94
N CYS A 171 -6.06 -11.80 -4.73
CA CYS A 171 -5.24 -12.97 -4.41
C CYS A 171 -5.37 -13.48 -2.96
N GLY A 172 -6.16 -12.82 -2.10
CA GLY A 172 -6.42 -13.28 -0.74
C GLY A 172 -5.80 -12.45 0.38
N LYS A 173 -5.06 -11.36 0.12
CA LYS A 173 -4.38 -10.51 1.13
C LYS A 173 -5.33 -10.05 2.25
N SER A 174 -6.35 -9.27 1.92
CA SER A 174 -7.33 -8.76 2.89
C SER A 174 -8.10 -9.89 3.60
N THR A 175 -8.33 -11.03 2.92
CA THR A 175 -8.95 -12.21 3.53
C THR A 175 -8.04 -12.80 4.61
N THR A 176 -6.74 -12.95 4.31
CA THR A 176 -5.74 -13.41 5.27
C THR A 176 -5.67 -12.48 6.49
N MET A 177 -5.61 -11.17 6.28
CA MET A 177 -5.63 -10.19 7.38
C MET A 177 -6.87 -10.31 8.28
N LYS A 178 -8.05 -10.48 7.69
CA LYS A 178 -9.29 -10.67 8.45
C LYS A 178 -9.30 -11.96 9.26
N MET A 179 -8.68 -13.03 8.76
CA MET A 179 -8.51 -14.27 9.53
C MET A 179 -7.57 -14.07 10.72
N LEU A 180 -6.44 -13.40 10.50
CA LEU A 180 -5.45 -13.09 11.55
C LEU A 180 -6.00 -12.18 12.66
N THR A 181 -6.94 -11.30 12.32
CA THR A 181 -7.58 -10.39 13.29
C THR A 181 -8.82 -11.00 13.97
N GLY A 182 -9.19 -12.24 13.64
CA GLY A 182 -10.41 -12.86 14.12
C GLY A 182 -11.70 -12.23 13.58
N LEU A 183 -11.62 -11.34 12.59
CA LEU A 183 -12.81 -10.77 11.92
C LEU A 183 -13.49 -11.79 11.00
N LEU A 184 -12.75 -12.80 10.56
CA LEU A 184 -13.23 -13.88 9.71
C LEU A 184 -12.67 -15.20 10.24
N PRO A 185 -13.50 -16.17 10.61
CA PRO A 185 -13.02 -17.49 11.05
C PRO A 185 -12.40 -18.22 9.85
N ALA A 186 -11.23 -18.84 10.05
CA ALA A 186 -10.62 -19.68 9.04
C ALA A 186 -11.48 -20.92 8.74
N SER A 187 -11.45 -21.41 7.51
CA SER A 187 -12.11 -22.68 7.14
C SER A 187 -11.27 -23.87 7.60
N GLU A 188 -9.93 -23.75 7.51
CA GLU A 188 -8.96 -24.78 7.91
C GLU A 188 -7.68 -24.07 8.37
N GLY A 189 -6.85 -24.79 9.14
CA GLY A 189 -5.60 -24.25 9.68
C GLY A 189 -5.81 -23.41 10.94
N GLU A 190 -4.73 -22.86 11.44
CA GLU A 190 -4.70 -22.14 12.71
C GLU A 190 -3.84 -20.89 12.60
N ALA A 191 -4.16 -19.88 13.40
CA ALA A 191 -3.37 -18.66 13.54
C ALA A 191 -3.20 -18.29 15.02
N TRP A 192 -2.08 -17.68 15.33
CA TRP A 192 -1.76 -17.17 16.67
C TRP A 192 -1.34 -15.71 16.58
N LEU A 193 -1.80 -14.92 17.56
CA LEU A 193 -1.34 -13.57 17.83
C LEU A 193 -0.68 -13.56 19.21
N PHE A 194 0.57 -13.14 19.26
CA PHE A 194 1.37 -13.06 20.49
C PHE A 194 1.34 -14.37 21.31
N GLY A 195 1.43 -15.50 20.60
CA GLY A 195 1.39 -16.83 21.20
C GLY A 195 0.02 -17.33 21.65
N GLN A 196 -1.04 -16.54 21.46
CA GLN A 196 -2.42 -16.93 21.76
C GLN A 196 -3.16 -17.31 20.48
N PRO A 197 -3.93 -18.41 20.44
CA PRO A 197 -4.75 -18.75 19.29
C PRO A 197 -5.73 -17.61 18.97
N VAL A 198 -5.91 -17.32 17.69
CA VAL A 198 -6.88 -16.30 17.24
C VAL A 198 -8.30 -16.82 17.47
N ASP A 199 -9.00 -16.25 18.45
CA ASP A 199 -10.41 -16.49 18.70
C ASP A 199 -11.24 -15.25 18.30
N PRO A 200 -12.23 -15.40 17.38
CA PRO A 200 -13.14 -14.32 17.03
C PRO A 200 -13.92 -13.70 18.21
N LYS A 201 -14.01 -14.43 19.32
CA LYS A 201 -14.69 -13.98 20.55
C LYS A 201 -13.75 -13.28 21.53
N ASP A 202 -12.44 -13.41 21.36
CA ASP A 202 -11.46 -12.78 22.24
C ASP A 202 -11.29 -11.31 21.87
N ILE A 203 -11.96 -10.44 22.63
CA ILE A 203 -11.89 -8.99 22.48
C ILE A 203 -10.55 -8.45 22.97
N GLU A 204 -9.95 -9.05 24.00
CA GLU A 204 -8.71 -8.55 24.60
C GLU A 204 -7.53 -8.67 23.63
N THR A 205 -7.38 -9.82 22.96
CA THR A 205 -6.35 -9.98 21.92
C THR A 205 -6.56 -9.00 20.77
N ARG A 206 -7.82 -8.76 20.35
CA ARG A 206 -8.12 -7.77 19.30
C ARG A 206 -7.81 -6.32 19.69
N ARG A 207 -7.91 -5.96 20.98
CA ARG A 207 -7.53 -4.64 21.48
C ARG A 207 -6.03 -4.36 21.37
N ARG A 208 -5.20 -5.38 21.23
CA ARG A 208 -3.76 -5.24 21.03
C ARG A 208 -3.41 -4.94 19.57
N VAL A 209 -4.39 -4.99 18.67
CA VAL A 209 -4.22 -4.81 17.21
C VAL A 209 -4.91 -3.54 16.77
N GLY A 210 -4.17 -2.66 16.09
CA GLY A 210 -4.72 -1.57 15.29
C GLY A 210 -4.98 -2.04 13.87
N TYR A 211 -6.12 -1.67 13.30
CA TYR A 211 -6.47 -2.06 11.94
C TYR A 211 -6.88 -0.85 11.11
N MET A 212 -6.26 -0.70 9.95
CA MET A 212 -6.61 0.29 8.95
C MET A 212 -7.02 -0.43 7.65
N SER A 213 -8.28 -0.27 7.25
CA SER A 213 -8.81 -0.88 6.03
C SER A 213 -8.51 -0.02 4.80
N GLN A 214 -8.46 -0.65 3.62
CA GLN A 214 -8.26 0.01 2.33
C GLN A 214 -9.31 1.11 2.07
N ALA A 215 -10.58 0.81 2.33
CA ALA A 215 -11.64 1.80 2.22
C ALA A 215 -11.68 2.69 3.47
N PHE A 216 -11.92 4.00 3.27
CA PHE A 216 -12.16 4.88 4.39
C PHE A 216 -13.39 4.40 5.19
N SER A 217 -13.15 3.88 6.39
CA SER A 217 -14.14 3.19 7.22
C SER A 217 -14.57 4.01 8.44
N LEU A 218 -14.13 5.26 8.56
CA LEU A 218 -14.52 6.15 9.64
C LEU A 218 -15.86 6.82 9.37
N TYR A 219 -16.46 7.36 10.41
CA TYR A 219 -17.79 7.98 10.34
C TYR A 219 -17.72 9.32 9.62
N SER A 220 -18.32 9.39 8.43
CA SER A 220 -18.33 10.59 7.58
C SER A 220 -19.14 11.75 8.18
N GLU A 221 -20.08 11.44 9.07
CA GLU A 221 -20.96 12.37 9.76
C GLU A 221 -20.33 12.98 11.02
N LEU A 222 -19.20 12.45 11.47
CA LEU A 222 -18.44 12.93 12.62
C LEU A 222 -17.22 13.72 12.16
N THR A 223 -16.87 14.79 12.88
CA THR A 223 -15.64 15.53 12.61
C THR A 223 -14.40 14.69 12.91
N VAL A 224 -13.22 15.16 12.54
CA VAL A 224 -11.93 14.52 12.86
C VAL A 224 -11.83 14.27 14.36
N ARG A 225 -12.04 15.29 15.20
CA ARG A 225 -12.02 15.19 16.66
C ARG A 225 -13.03 14.17 17.19
N GLN A 226 -14.25 14.19 16.67
CA GLN A 226 -15.32 13.28 17.08
C GLN A 226 -15.00 11.82 16.70
N ASN A 227 -14.38 11.58 15.54
CA ASN A 227 -13.92 10.26 15.18
C ASN A 227 -12.85 9.72 16.14
N LEU A 228 -11.86 10.57 16.51
CA LEU A 228 -10.83 10.21 17.49
C LEU A 228 -11.43 9.94 18.87
N ASP A 229 -12.33 10.80 19.38
CA ASP A 229 -13.01 10.61 20.67
C ASP A 229 -13.83 9.31 20.69
N LEU A 230 -14.63 9.07 19.66
CA LEU A 230 -15.45 7.86 19.54
C LEU A 230 -14.59 6.59 19.58
N HIS A 231 -13.50 6.53 18.80
CA HIS A 231 -12.65 5.35 18.79
C HIS A 231 -11.88 5.18 20.10
N ALA A 232 -11.45 6.27 20.75
CA ALA A 232 -10.88 6.19 22.10
C ALA A 232 -11.84 5.50 23.07
N ARG A 233 -13.14 5.84 23.02
CA ARG A 233 -14.18 5.19 23.85
C ARG A 233 -14.43 3.74 23.45
N LEU A 234 -14.47 3.44 22.14
CA LEU A 234 -14.65 2.06 21.64
C LEU A 234 -13.50 1.13 22.09
N PHE A 235 -12.28 1.67 22.20
CA PHE A 235 -11.13 0.95 22.74
C PHE A 235 -11.01 1.02 24.27
N HIS A 236 -12.05 1.55 24.96
CA HIS A 236 -12.14 1.64 26.41
C HIS A 236 -10.97 2.41 27.07
N ILE A 237 -10.47 3.45 26.40
CA ILE A 237 -9.54 4.40 27.04
C ILE A 237 -10.31 5.11 28.16
N PRO A 238 -9.73 5.26 29.38
CA PRO A 238 -10.37 5.95 30.48
C PRO A 238 -10.80 7.36 30.09
N ASP A 239 -12.02 7.76 30.45
CA ASP A 239 -12.59 9.07 30.05
C ASP A 239 -11.67 10.26 30.41
N ALA A 240 -10.94 10.17 31.52
CA ALA A 240 -9.99 11.19 31.94
C ALA A 240 -8.76 11.32 31.01
N GLU A 241 -8.40 10.27 30.28
CA GLU A 241 -7.25 10.23 29.37
C GLU A 241 -7.64 10.63 27.93
N ILE A 242 -8.91 10.51 27.56
CA ILE A 242 -9.36 10.72 26.17
C ILE A 242 -8.96 12.07 25.62
N PRO A 243 -9.19 13.22 26.32
CA PRO A 243 -8.82 14.53 25.78
C PRO A 243 -7.32 14.65 25.47
N GLY A 244 -6.47 14.13 26.36
CA GLY A 244 -5.02 14.12 26.16
C GLY A 244 -4.60 13.22 24.99
N ARG A 245 -5.27 12.06 24.85
CA ARG A 245 -5.00 11.13 23.76
C ARG A 245 -5.42 11.67 22.40
N VAL A 246 -6.59 12.33 22.32
CA VAL A 246 -7.06 13.00 21.11
C VAL A 246 -6.10 14.11 20.71
N ALA A 247 -5.67 14.95 21.65
CA ALA A 247 -4.69 16.00 21.37
C ALA A 247 -3.32 15.42 20.91
N GLU A 248 -2.84 14.33 21.54
CA GLU A 248 -1.62 13.63 21.11
C GLU A 248 -1.74 13.15 19.65
N MET A 249 -2.86 12.55 19.28
CA MET A 249 -3.09 12.06 17.92
C MET A 249 -3.21 13.21 16.92
N SER A 250 -3.94 14.25 17.27
CA SER A 250 -4.09 15.45 16.44
C SER A 250 -2.74 16.06 16.11
N GLN A 251 -1.91 16.29 17.11
CA GLN A 251 -0.57 16.84 16.94
C GLN A 251 0.34 15.92 16.15
N ARG A 252 0.39 14.63 16.52
CA ARG A 252 1.29 13.64 15.89
C ARG A 252 1.01 13.47 14.40
N PHE A 253 -0.26 13.52 14.00
CA PHE A 253 -0.70 13.31 12.62
C PHE A 253 -1.07 14.59 11.88
N MET A 254 -0.72 15.77 12.46
CA MET A 254 -0.96 17.10 11.86
C MET A 254 -2.42 17.29 11.45
N LEU A 255 -3.33 17.06 12.40
CA LEU A 255 -4.78 17.18 12.21
C LEU A 255 -5.38 18.38 12.90
N GLU A 256 -4.59 19.20 13.64
CA GLU A 256 -5.04 20.30 14.50
C GLU A 256 -5.89 21.32 13.73
N GLU A 257 -5.47 21.69 12.52
CA GLU A 257 -6.18 22.70 11.71
C GLU A 257 -7.51 22.19 11.14
N VAL A 258 -7.73 20.87 11.14
CA VAL A 258 -8.91 20.22 10.54
C VAL A 258 -9.79 19.48 11.54
N GLU A 259 -9.54 19.61 12.84
CA GLU A 259 -10.22 18.87 13.90
C GLU A 259 -11.75 18.97 13.86
N ASP A 260 -12.28 20.13 13.50
CA ASP A 260 -13.72 20.38 13.42
C ASP A 260 -14.30 20.16 12.00
N THR A 261 -13.49 19.62 11.09
CA THR A 261 -13.87 19.38 9.70
C THR A 261 -14.38 17.93 9.52
N LEU A 262 -15.39 17.76 8.65
CA LEU A 262 -15.90 16.43 8.28
C LEU A 262 -14.91 15.73 7.33
N PRO A 263 -14.68 14.41 7.47
CA PRO A 263 -13.75 13.66 6.64
C PRO A 263 -14.07 13.74 5.13
N ALA A 264 -15.34 13.85 4.76
CA ALA A 264 -15.75 13.92 3.36
C ALA A 264 -15.19 15.13 2.60
N SER A 265 -14.90 16.25 3.31
CA SER A 265 -14.33 17.46 2.71
C SER A 265 -12.81 17.53 2.76
N LEU A 266 -12.15 16.52 3.36
CA LEU A 266 -10.70 16.47 3.46
C LEU A 266 -10.03 15.83 2.25
N PRO A 267 -8.85 16.31 1.86
CA PRO A 267 -7.99 15.61 0.90
C PRO A 267 -7.69 14.17 1.35
N LEU A 268 -7.44 13.29 0.38
CA LEU A 268 -7.22 11.87 0.65
C LEU A 268 -6.07 11.63 1.65
N GLY A 269 -4.94 12.31 1.50
CA GLY A 269 -3.79 12.18 2.40
C GLY A 269 -4.12 12.51 3.86
N ILE A 270 -4.95 13.54 4.10
CA ILE A 270 -5.41 13.88 5.46
C ILE A 270 -6.36 12.80 6.00
N ARG A 271 -7.24 12.26 5.16
CA ARG A 271 -8.10 11.13 5.55
C ARG A 271 -7.29 9.89 5.92
N GLN A 272 -6.20 9.60 5.20
CA GLN A 272 -5.30 8.49 5.53
C GLN A 272 -4.58 8.73 6.87
N ARG A 273 -4.08 9.95 7.11
CA ARG A 273 -3.50 10.32 8.42
C ARG A 273 -4.50 10.16 9.57
N LEU A 274 -5.76 10.56 9.37
CA LEU A 274 -6.83 10.35 10.34
C LEU A 274 -7.10 8.85 10.58
N SER A 275 -7.16 8.05 9.51
CA SER A 275 -7.37 6.59 9.63
C SER A 275 -6.24 5.92 10.41
N LEU A 276 -4.98 6.34 10.18
CA LEU A 276 -3.84 5.84 10.94
C LEU A 276 -3.88 6.31 12.40
N ALA A 277 -4.21 7.58 12.66
CA ALA A 277 -4.35 8.11 14.01
C ALA A 277 -5.39 7.32 14.83
N VAL A 278 -6.54 7.00 14.22
CA VAL A 278 -7.57 6.17 14.83
C VAL A 278 -7.07 4.74 15.08
N ALA A 279 -6.36 4.15 14.13
CA ALA A 279 -5.84 2.79 14.27
C ALA A 279 -4.81 2.65 15.40
N VAL A 280 -4.13 3.74 15.80
CA VAL A 280 -3.08 3.72 16.84
C VAL A 280 -3.47 4.42 18.14
N ILE A 281 -4.68 5.00 18.26
CA ILE A 281 -5.11 5.80 19.41
C ILE A 281 -5.06 5.02 20.74
N HIS A 282 -5.26 3.71 20.68
CA HIS A 282 -5.23 2.81 21.84
C HIS A 282 -3.84 2.20 22.11
N ARG A 283 -2.80 2.64 21.40
CA ARG A 283 -1.41 2.16 21.51
C ARG A 283 -1.29 0.64 21.29
N PRO A 284 -1.68 0.14 20.13
CA PRO A 284 -1.61 -1.30 19.84
C PRO A 284 -0.16 -1.79 19.83
N GLU A 285 0.04 -3.08 20.14
CA GLU A 285 1.33 -3.77 20.00
C GLU A 285 1.57 -4.17 18.53
N MET A 286 0.50 -4.25 17.74
CA MET A 286 0.53 -4.60 16.34
C MET A 286 -0.38 -3.70 15.52
N LEU A 287 0.07 -3.39 14.30
CA LEU A 287 -0.67 -2.60 13.34
C LEU A 287 -0.83 -3.38 12.03
N ILE A 288 -2.07 -3.52 11.58
CA ILE A 288 -2.41 -4.14 10.30
C ILE A 288 -2.97 -3.07 9.36
N LEU A 289 -2.31 -2.90 8.22
CA LEU A 289 -2.58 -1.85 7.25
C LEU A 289 -2.94 -2.46 5.89
N ASP A 290 -4.16 -2.25 5.42
CA ASP A 290 -4.63 -2.77 4.13
C ASP A 290 -4.59 -1.67 3.07
N GLU A 291 -3.56 -1.69 2.22
CA GLU A 291 -3.27 -0.70 1.16
C GLU A 291 -3.36 0.76 1.65
N PRO A 292 -2.61 1.14 2.70
CA PRO A 292 -2.84 2.38 3.44
C PRO A 292 -2.55 3.65 2.64
N THR A 293 -1.75 3.57 1.59
CA THR A 293 -1.29 4.72 0.79
C THR A 293 -1.85 4.72 -0.63
N SER A 294 -2.85 3.88 -0.90
CA SER A 294 -3.47 3.81 -2.23
C SER A 294 -4.10 5.15 -2.62
N GLY A 295 -3.71 5.68 -3.79
CA GLY A 295 -4.18 6.96 -4.32
C GLY A 295 -3.60 8.20 -3.63
N VAL A 296 -2.56 8.04 -2.82
CA VAL A 296 -1.87 9.14 -2.13
C VAL A 296 -0.63 9.54 -2.93
N ASP A 297 -0.36 10.85 -2.99
CA ASP A 297 0.82 11.37 -3.66
C ASP A 297 2.14 10.91 -3.00
N PRO A 298 3.27 10.93 -3.73
CA PRO A 298 4.54 10.39 -3.23
C PRO A 298 5.02 11.02 -1.93
N LEU A 299 4.78 12.32 -1.71
CA LEU A 299 5.20 13.03 -0.51
C LEU A 299 4.44 12.55 0.72
N THR A 300 3.11 12.55 0.62
CA THR A 300 2.23 12.07 1.69
C THR A 300 2.47 10.59 1.99
N ARG A 301 2.77 9.77 0.95
CA ARG A 301 3.17 8.36 1.12
C ARG A 301 4.42 8.24 1.96
N ARG A 302 5.45 9.02 1.65
CA ARG A 302 6.71 9.03 2.39
C ARG A 302 6.52 9.45 3.85
N GLU A 303 5.75 10.50 4.14
CA GLU A 303 5.39 10.91 5.50
C GLU A 303 4.69 9.79 6.26
N PHE A 304 3.78 9.08 5.60
CA PHE A 304 3.10 7.92 6.19
C PHE A 304 4.10 6.85 6.63
N TRP A 305 5.08 6.50 5.78
CA TRP A 305 6.12 5.53 6.11
C TRP A 305 7.06 5.99 7.23
N LEU A 306 7.36 7.28 7.35
CA LEU A 306 8.09 7.82 8.49
C LEU A 306 7.33 7.61 9.81
N HIS A 307 6.01 7.79 9.81
CA HIS A 307 5.18 7.50 10.99
C HIS A 307 5.21 6.02 11.34
N ILE A 308 5.09 5.12 10.33
CA ILE A 308 5.17 3.66 10.54
C ILE A 308 6.53 3.30 11.15
N ASN A 309 7.63 3.75 10.55
CA ASN A 309 8.98 3.43 11.03
C ASN A 309 9.19 3.90 12.49
N SER A 310 8.76 5.12 12.81
CA SER A 310 8.80 5.64 14.20
C SER A 310 7.99 4.81 15.21
N MET A 311 6.95 4.09 14.77
CA MET A 311 6.20 3.19 15.64
C MET A 311 6.92 1.86 15.83
N VAL A 312 7.51 1.35 14.76
CA VAL A 312 8.27 0.08 14.80
C VAL A 312 9.54 0.22 15.64
N GLU A 313 10.22 1.37 15.62
CA GLU A 313 11.34 1.70 16.53
C GLU A 313 10.93 1.64 18.01
N LYS A 314 9.64 1.82 18.31
CA LYS A 314 9.06 1.71 19.65
C LYS A 314 8.54 0.30 19.96
N GLY A 315 8.80 -0.67 19.09
CA GLY A 315 8.43 -2.08 19.26
C GLY A 315 7.06 -2.48 18.72
N VAL A 316 6.38 -1.62 17.96
CA VAL A 316 5.12 -1.99 17.28
C VAL A 316 5.45 -2.91 16.11
N THR A 317 4.78 -4.05 16.01
CA THR A 317 4.85 -4.94 14.84
C THR A 317 3.90 -4.44 13.77
N VAL A 318 4.33 -4.43 12.50
CA VAL A 318 3.49 -3.95 11.40
C VAL A 318 3.34 -5.01 10.32
N MET A 319 2.12 -5.27 9.93
CA MET A 319 1.79 -6.03 8.73
C MET A 319 1.07 -5.11 7.74
N VAL A 320 1.61 -4.96 6.54
CA VAL A 320 1.07 -4.07 5.53
C VAL A 320 0.80 -4.82 4.23
N THR A 321 -0.35 -4.56 3.60
CA THR A 321 -0.54 -4.92 2.19
C THR A 321 -0.28 -3.70 1.34
N THR A 322 0.39 -3.88 0.23
CA THR A 322 0.57 -2.85 -0.77
C THR A 322 0.65 -3.44 -2.17
N HIS A 323 0.40 -2.62 -3.16
CA HIS A 323 0.66 -2.89 -4.56
C HIS A 323 1.72 -1.93 -5.13
N PHE A 324 2.29 -1.07 -4.28
CA PHE A 324 3.44 -0.23 -4.61
C PHE A 324 4.72 -1.01 -4.32
N MET A 325 5.50 -1.27 -5.36
CA MET A 325 6.73 -2.05 -5.20
C MET A 325 7.82 -1.27 -4.46
N ASP A 326 7.84 0.06 -4.58
CA ASP A 326 8.73 0.93 -3.80
C ASP A 326 8.49 0.80 -2.29
N GLU A 327 7.23 0.60 -1.88
CA GLU A 327 6.90 0.39 -0.46
C GLU A 327 7.38 -0.95 0.07
N ALA A 328 7.54 -1.94 -0.81
CA ALA A 328 8.11 -3.22 -0.44
C ALA A 328 9.55 -3.09 0.09
N GLU A 329 10.31 -2.12 -0.44
CA GLU A 329 11.67 -1.82 0.02
C GLU A 329 11.72 -1.28 1.47
N TYR A 330 10.59 -0.81 2.01
CA TYR A 330 10.48 -0.39 3.41
C TYR A 330 10.14 -1.53 4.37
N CYS A 331 9.90 -2.73 3.86
CA CYS A 331 9.59 -3.90 4.66
C CYS A 331 10.86 -4.68 5.04
N ASP A 332 10.91 -5.19 6.26
CA ASP A 332 12.00 -6.09 6.69
C ASP A 332 11.92 -7.42 5.94
N ARG A 333 10.71 -7.96 5.78
CA ARG A 333 10.44 -9.14 4.95
C ARG A 333 9.12 -8.98 4.20
N ILE A 334 9.03 -9.74 3.12
CA ILE A 334 7.90 -9.71 2.18
C ILE A 334 7.38 -11.14 1.98
N GLY A 335 6.08 -11.28 1.92
CA GLY A 335 5.40 -12.47 1.43
C GLY A 335 4.67 -12.18 0.13
N LEU A 336 5.02 -12.89 -0.95
CA LEU A 336 4.33 -12.80 -2.25
C LEU A 336 3.14 -13.75 -2.28
N VAL A 337 1.95 -13.20 -2.47
CA VAL A 337 0.69 -13.96 -2.55
C VAL A 337 0.15 -13.96 -3.96
N TYR A 338 -0.08 -15.16 -4.48
CA TYR A 338 -0.67 -15.36 -5.79
C TYR A 338 -1.69 -16.49 -5.77
N ARG A 339 -2.89 -16.26 -6.32
CA ARG A 339 -4.00 -17.24 -6.35
C ARG A 339 -4.29 -17.91 -5.00
N GLY A 340 -4.23 -17.13 -3.92
CA GLY A 340 -4.50 -17.61 -2.57
C GLY A 340 -3.33 -18.30 -1.88
N LYS A 341 -2.19 -18.45 -2.52
CA LYS A 341 -0.99 -19.10 -1.98
C LYS A 341 0.14 -18.11 -1.72
N LEU A 342 0.93 -18.38 -0.70
CA LEU A 342 2.21 -17.71 -0.48
C LEU A 342 3.26 -18.40 -1.36
N ILE A 343 3.67 -17.75 -2.45
CA ILE A 343 4.54 -18.35 -3.46
C ILE A 343 6.03 -18.10 -3.19
N ALA A 344 6.37 -17.01 -2.51
CA ALA A 344 7.73 -16.69 -2.10
C ALA A 344 7.70 -15.82 -0.84
N HIS A 345 8.76 -15.83 -0.03
CA HIS A 345 8.94 -14.94 1.11
C HIS A 345 10.42 -14.77 1.42
N GLY A 346 10.80 -13.59 1.90
CA GLY A 346 12.19 -13.23 2.22
C GLY A 346 12.33 -11.72 2.42
N THR A 347 13.55 -11.26 2.56
CA THR A 347 13.85 -9.82 2.47
C THR A 347 13.63 -9.32 1.04
N PRO A 348 13.47 -8.00 0.81
CA PRO A 348 13.42 -7.45 -0.54
C PRO A 348 14.58 -7.94 -1.42
N ASP A 349 15.80 -7.96 -0.89
CA ASP A 349 17.00 -8.41 -1.60
C ASP A 349 16.97 -9.91 -1.90
N ASP A 350 16.46 -10.76 -0.97
CA ASP A 350 16.29 -12.19 -1.23
C ASP A 350 15.37 -12.44 -2.42
N LEU A 351 14.27 -11.71 -2.52
CA LEU A 351 13.29 -11.86 -3.60
C LEU A 351 13.83 -11.34 -4.93
N LYS A 352 14.56 -10.21 -4.92
CA LYS A 352 15.27 -9.71 -6.11
C LYS A 352 16.31 -10.70 -6.59
N ASN A 353 17.13 -11.26 -5.68
CA ASN A 353 18.13 -12.27 -6.02
C ASN A 353 17.53 -13.56 -6.58
N GLN A 354 16.36 -14.00 -6.07
CA GLN A 354 15.65 -15.16 -6.61
C GLN A 354 15.15 -14.95 -8.05
N ALA A 355 14.82 -13.71 -8.40
CA ALA A 355 14.32 -13.35 -9.72
C ALA A 355 15.41 -12.91 -10.70
N ALA A 356 16.64 -12.71 -10.23
CA ALA A 356 17.77 -12.28 -11.06
C ALA A 356 18.17 -13.39 -12.04
N ASP A 357 18.45 -12.98 -13.28
CA ASP A 357 18.98 -13.85 -14.33
C ASP A 357 20.11 -13.15 -15.13
N ASP A 358 20.68 -13.83 -16.13
CA ASP A 358 21.75 -13.27 -16.96
C ASP A 358 21.31 -12.02 -17.78
N ALA A 359 20.01 -11.86 -18.04
CA ALA A 359 19.46 -10.73 -18.78
C ALA A 359 19.16 -9.54 -17.86
N VAL A 360 18.75 -9.81 -16.62
CA VAL A 360 18.41 -8.80 -15.60
C VAL A 360 19.10 -9.20 -14.28
N PRO A 361 20.39 -8.90 -14.11
CA PRO A 361 21.16 -9.31 -12.93
C PRO A 361 20.79 -8.57 -11.66
N ASP A 362 20.17 -7.39 -11.76
CA ASP A 362 19.72 -6.57 -10.63
C ASP A 362 18.28 -6.07 -10.91
N PRO A 363 17.27 -6.95 -10.73
CA PRO A 363 15.90 -6.59 -11.00
C PRO A 363 15.34 -5.63 -9.95
N THR A 364 14.44 -4.73 -10.37
CA THR A 364 13.60 -3.97 -9.45
C THR A 364 12.62 -4.90 -8.73
N MET A 365 12.02 -4.46 -7.61
CA MET A 365 10.99 -5.26 -6.93
C MET A 365 9.78 -5.57 -7.83
N GLU A 366 9.41 -4.66 -8.75
CA GLU A 366 8.34 -4.91 -9.72
C GLU A 366 8.72 -6.02 -10.71
N GLN A 367 9.94 -5.97 -11.24
CA GLN A 367 10.47 -7.04 -12.12
C GLN A 367 10.55 -8.37 -11.40
N ALA A 368 11.05 -8.38 -10.17
CA ALA A 368 11.11 -9.57 -9.33
C ALA A 368 9.72 -10.18 -9.08
N PHE A 369 8.75 -9.34 -8.74
CA PHE A 369 7.36 -9.77 -8.55
C PHE A 369 6.77 -10.43 -9.80
N ILE A 370 6.93 -9.82 -10.96
CA ILE A 370 6.43 -10.34 -12.24
C ILE A 370 7.12 -11.67 -12.60
N THR A 371 8.46 -11.73 -12.45
CA THR A 371 9.26 -12.93 -12.75
C THR A 371 8.84 -14.10 -11.87
N LEU A 372 8.77 -13.92 -10.55
CA LEU A 372 8.40 -14.97 -9.61
C LEU A 372 6.97 -15.51 -9.86
N ILE A 373 6.03 -14.65 -10.26
CA ILE A 373 4.68 -15.10 -10.66
C ILE A 373 4.73 -15.91 -11.95
N HIS A 374 5.50 -15.46 -12.96
CA HIS A 374 5.61 -16.20 -14.24
C HIS A 374 6.28 -17.56 -14.05
N ASP A 375 7.27 -17.66 -13.17
CA ASP A 375 7.94 -18.93 -12.90
C ASP A 375 7.01 -19.89 -12.15
N TRP A 376 6.25 -19.39 -11.18
CA TRP A 376 5.20 -20.16 -10.52
C TRP A 376 4.11 -20.67 -11.49
N ASP A 377 3.71 -19.90 -12.49
CA ASP A 377 2.69 -20.31 -13.47
C ASP A 377 3.21 -21.37 -14.48
N LYS A 378 4.55 -21.57 -14.56
CA LYS A 378 5.17 -22.63 -15.39
C LYS A 378 5.29 -23.98 -14.68
N GLU A 379 5.30 -23.99 -13.32
CA GLU A 379 5.31 -25.19 -12.48
C GLU A 379 3.90 -25.78 -12.32
#